data_1478c4802719036077304c6f2ff85454
#
_entry.id   1478c4802719036077304c6f2ff85454
#
_cell.length_a   1.000
_cell.length_b   1.000
_cell.length_c   1.000
_cell.angle_alpha   90.00
_cell.angle_beta   90.00
_cell.angle_gamma   90.00
#
_symmetry.space_group_name_H-M   'P 1'
#
loop_
_entity.id
_entity.type
_entity.pdbx_description
1 polymer ?
#
loop_
_entity_poly.entity_id
_entity_poly.type
_entity_poly.pdbx_seq_one_letter_code
_entity_poly.pdbx_strand_id
1 'polypeptide(L)'
;MCGRFYIPADDSDEELQRIIQYLNRSHTAPVKTGEVCPTDTAAVIANSRRMTPVPFAMKWGYTLDGRAPVINARSESAADKPLFRDGMQQRRCLIPARHYFEWERAGNQKIKNAIRPAGSEAMYMAGIYRIIGDVPEFTILTREPGQFIRHIHDRMPVILPREATKDWLNPACNALEVLSAAVTEVTFTPLDGIRQLSII
;
A
#
# COMPACT_ATOMS: atom_id res chain seq x y z
N MET A 1 -11.35 -0.83 -4.71
CA MET A 1 -10.36 -0.09 -3.87
C MET A 1 -9.43 -1.11 -3.25
N CYS A 2 -8.12 -0.82 -3.24
CA CYS A 2 -7.13 -1.72 -2.65
C CYS A 2 -7.51 -2.05 -1.19
N GLY A 3 -7.99 -3.25 -0.98
CA GLY A 3 -8.43 -3.75 0.33
C GLY A 3 -7.57 -4.90 0.84
N ARG A 4 -6.54 -5.31 0.08
CA ARG A 4 -5.58 -6.34 0.48
C ARG A 4 -4.27 -6.21 -0.28
N PHE A 5 -3.17 -6.49 0.40
CA PHE A 5 -1.83 -6.58 -0.21
C PHE A 5 -1.04 -7.72 0.42
N TYR A 6 0.10 -8.04 -0.17
CA TYR A 6 0.90 -9.19 0.23
C TYR A 6 2.33 -8.79 0.58
N ILE A 7 2.76 -9.23 1.76
CA ILE A 7 4.15 -9.14 2.22
C ILE A 7 4.66 -10.58 2.38
N PRO A 8 5.70 -11.02 1.64
CA PRO A 8 6.24 -12.37 1.79
C PRO A 8 6.63 -12.69 3.23
N ALA A 9 6.33 -13.91 3.68
CA ALA A 9 6.75 -14.42 4.98
C ALA A 9 8.11 -15.13 4.92
N ASP A 10 8.55 -15.45 3.70
CA ASP A 10 9.80 -16.16 3.38
C ASP A 10 10.86 -15.21 2.80
N ASP A 11 12.07 -15.73 2.62
CA ASP A 11 13.22 -14.97 2.11
C ASP A 11 13.17 -14.68 0.60
N SER A 12 12.01 -14.83 -0.03
CA SER A 12 11.84 -14.60 -1.48
C SER A 12 12.00 -13.13 -1.91
N ASP A 13 12.05 -12.19 -0.94
CA ASP A 13 12.28 -10.76 -1.16
C ASP A 13 13.17 -10.20 -0.04
N GLU A 14 14.47 -10.09 -0.30
CA GLU A 14 15.46 -9.65 0.69
C GLU A 14 15.15 -8.25 1.26
N GLU A 15 14.63 -7.33 0.45
CA GLU A 15 14.35 -5.97 0.90
C GLU A 15 13.19 -5.96 1.91
N LEU A 16 12.11 -6.65 1.59
CA LEU A 16 10.97 -6.79 2.50
C LEU A 16 11.37 -7.53 3.77
N GLN A 17 12.21 -8.56 3.65
CA GLN A 17 12.72 -9.30 4.81
C GLN A 17 13.58 -8.44 5.74
N ARG A 18 14.45 -7.59 5.20
CA ARG A 18 15.23 -6.64 6.02
C ARG A 18 14.33 -5.69 6.83
N ILE A 19 13.24 -5.22 6.22
CA ILE A 19 12.24 -4.37 6.87
C ILE A 19 11.56 -5.12 8.03
N ILE A 20 11.10 -6.35 7.78
CA ILE A 20 10.45 -7.20 8.80
C ILE A 20 11.41 -7.53 9.94
N GLN A 21 12.64 -7.94 9.63
CA GLN A 21 13.66 -8.24 10.64
C GLN A 21 14.01 -7.01 11.50
N TYR A 22 14.08 -5.82 10.91
CA TYR A 22 14.30 -4.59 11.65
C TYR A 22 13.20 -4.37 12.70
N LEU A 23 11.93 -4.53 12.31
CA LEU A 23 10.79 -4.36 13.21
C LEU A 23 10.76 -5.43 14.31
N ASN A 24 11.03 -6.68 13.98
CA ASN A 24 11.06 -7.78 14.96
C ASN A 24 12.17 -7.60 16.01
N ARG A 25 13.30 -7.00 15.65
CA ARG A 25 14.38 -6.66 16.60
C ARG A 25 14.08 -5.48 17.50
N SER A 26 13.22 -4.57 17.06
CA SER A 26 12.88 -3.33 17.76
C SER A 26 11.85 -3.50 18.88
N HIS A 27 11.45 -4.73 19.21
CA HIS A 27 10.42 -5.06 20.20
C HIS A 27 9.07 -4.37 19.96
N THR A 28 8.80 -4.00 18.71
CA THR A 28 7.50 -3.48 18.31
C THR A 28 6.50 -4.64 18.19
N ALA A 29 5.20 -4.32 18.17
CA ALA A 29 4.17 -5.32 17.94
C ALA A 29 4.45 -6.08 16.62
N PRO A 30 4.21 -7.42 16.60
CA PRO A 30 4.47 -8.22 15.40
C PRO A 30 3.67 -7.67 14.22
N VAL A 31 4.35 -7.52 13.08
CA VAL A 31 3.70 -7.09 11.84
C VAL A 31 3.15 -8.28 11.08
N LYS A 32 2.02 -8.09 10.44
CA LYS A 32 1.40 -9.10 9.59
C LYS A 32 2.23 -9.32 8.33
N THR A 33 2.52 -10.59 8.04
CA THR A 33 3.06 -11.08 6.77
C THR A 33 2.03 -11.97 6.08
N GLY A 34 2.29 -12.34 4.83
CA GLY A 34 1.29 -12.98 3.99
C GLY A 34 0.29 -11.95 3.48
N GLU A 35 -0.96 -12.31 3.43
CA GLU A 35 -2.06 -11.41 3.04
C GLU A 35 -2.41 -10.48 4.20
N VAL A 36 -2.24 -9.18 3.95
CA VAL A 36 -2.54 -8.09 4.91
C VAL A 36 -3.92 -7.52 4.59
N CYS A 37 -4.77 -7.48 5.61
CA CYS A 37 -6.14 -6.99 5.54
C CYS A 37 -6.32 -5.67 6.31
N PRO A 38 -7.39 -4.92 6.06
CA PRO A 38 -7.76 -3.78 6.90
C PRO A 38 -7.78 -4.14 8.39
N THR A 39 -7.28 -3.24 9.21
CA THR A 39 -7.07 -3.35 10.66
C THR A 39 -5.85 -4.17 11.10
N ASP A 40 -5.20 -4.92 10.22
CA ASP A 40 -3.93 -5.54 10.53
C ASP A 40 -2.84 -4.49 10.78
N THR A 41 -1.85 -4.85 11.60
CA THR A 41 -0.62 -4.06 11.77
C THR A 41 0.40 -4.50 10.73
N ALA A 42 0.84 -3.57 9.89
CA ALA A 42 1.77 -3.83 8.80
C ALA A 42 3.06 -3.01 8.92
N ALA A 43 4.08 -3.45 8.20
CA ALA A 43 5.33 -2.71 8.05
C ALA A 43 5.11 -1.48 7.14
N VAL A 44 5.51 -0.31 7.61
CA VAL A 44 5.39 0.97 6.92
C VAL A 44 6.69 1.73 7.07
N ILE A 45 7.19 2.36 6.00
CA ILE A 45 8.37 3.21 6.05
C ILE A 45 7.92 4.67 6.19
N ALA A 46 8.43 5.35 7.19
CA ALA A 46 8.18 6.78 7.40
C ALA A 46 9.43 7.46 7.98
N ASN A 47 9.45 8.77 7.99
CA ASN A 47 10.54 9.50 8.61
C ASN A 47 10.49 9.40 10.14
N SER A 48 11.64 9.09 10.73
CA SER A 48 11.87 9.25 12.17
C SER A 48 11.90 10.74 12.54
N ARG A 49 11.96 11.04 13.85
CA ARG A 49 12.16 12.42 14.35
C ARG A 49 13.43 13.11 13.80
N ARG A 50 14.39 12.32 13.32
CA ARG A 50 15.65 12.81 12.70
C ARG A 50 15.52 12.95 11.18
N MET A 51 14.32 12.87 10.63
CA MET A 51 14.04 12.92 9.19
C MET A 51 14.76 11.84 8.38
N THR A 52 14.98 10.69 8.99
CA THR A 52 15.57 9.51 8.35
C THR A 52 14.47 8.47 8.13
N PRO A 53 14.28 7.93 6.92
CA PRO A 53 13.35 6.86 6.65
C PRO A 53 13.70 5.59 7.44
N VAL A 54 12.76 5.09 8.23
CA VAL A 54 12.88 3.84 9.00
C VAL A 54 11.55 3.08 8.99
N PRO A 55 11.58 1.77 9.17
CA PRO A 55 10.35 0.98 9.31
C PRO A 55 9.65 1.24 10.64
N PHE A 56 8.31 1.26 10.58
CA PHE A 56 7.39 1.32 11.70
C PHE A 56 6.31 0.26 11.56
N ALA A 57 5.80 -0.24 12.68
CA ALA A 57 4.59 -1.04 12.73
C ALA A 57 3.39 -0.10 12.86
N MET A 58 2.49 -0.08 11.87
CA MET A 58 1.31 0.79 11.88
C MET A 58 0.05 0.00 11.55
N LYS A 59 -1.07 0.36 12.15
CA LYS A 59 -2.38 -0.24 11.88
C LYS A 59 -2.97 0.31 10.57
N TRP A 60 -3.47 -0.57 9.71
CA TRP A 60 -4.09 -0.16 8.46
C TRP A 60 -5.53 0.28 8.64
N GLY A 61 -5.78 1.53 8.34
CA GLY A 61 -7.08 2.18 8.39
C GLY A 61 -7.23 3.16 9.54
N TYR A 62 -7.67 4.37 9.21
CA TYR A 62 -8.00 5.39 10.18
C TYR A 62 -9.29 5.01 10.91
N THR A 63 -9.19 4.76 12.20
CA THR A 63 -10.34 4.44 13.04
C THR A 63 -11.24 5.67 13.17
N LEU A 64 -12.52 5.52 12.89
CA LEU A 64 -13.54 6.55 13.09
C LEU A 64 -14.62 5.97 14.01
N ASP A 65 -15.10 6.78 14.96
CA ASP A 65 -16.12 6.36 15.93
C ASP A 65 -17.39 5.88 15.23
N GLY A 66 -17.80 4.64 15.52
CA GLY A 66 -19.01 4.03 14.99
C GLY A 66 -19.04 3.76 13.49
N ARG A 67 -17.88 3.85 12.79
CA ARG A 67 -17.79 3.65 11.35
C ARG A 67 -16.70 2.64 10.99
N ALA A 68 -16.80 2.08 9.78
CA ALA A 68 -15.72 1.28 9.22
C ALA A 68 -14.43 2.12 9.07
N PRO A 69 -13.25 1.51 9.26
CA PRO A 69 -11.98 2.22 9.14
C PRO A 69 -11.76 2.75 7.73
N VAL A 70 -11.16 3.93 7.62
CA VAL A 70 -10.83 4.55 6.33
C VAL A 70 -9.48 4.02 5.86
N ILE A 71 -9.51 3.00 5.01
CA ILE A 71 -8.33 2.29 4.53
C ILE A 71 -7.67 2.92 3.30
N ASN A 72 -8.40 3.78 2.58
CA ASN A 72 -7.91 4.44 1.37
C ASN A 72 -8.31 5.91 1.34
N ALA A 73 -7.46 6.74 0.73
CA ALA A 73 -7.74 8.14 0.41
C ALA A 73 -7.49 8.40 -1.07
N ARG A 74 -8.38 9.14 -1.73
CA ARG A 74 -8.17 9.53 -3.14
C ARG A 74 -7.10 10.60 -3.22
N SER A 75 -6.01 10.35 -3.95
CA SER A 75 -4.88 11.27 -4.08
C SER A 75 -5.30 12.63 -4.64
N GLU A 76 -6.28 12.65 -5.51
CA GLU A 76 -6.80 13.85 -6.18
C GLU A 76 -7.45 14.85 -5.22
N SER A 77 -7.94 14.39 -4.08
CA SER A 77 -8.66 15.22 -3.12
C SER A 77 -8.17 15.10 -1.67
N ALA A 78 -7.15 14.30 -1.42
CA ALA A 78 -6.67 14.07 -0.06
C ALA A 78 -6.13 15.34 0.60
N ALA A 79 -5.45 16.21 -0.16
CA ALA A 79 -4.90 17.46 0.34
C ALA A 79 -5.99 18.45 0.82
N ASP A 80 -7.19 18.38 0.27
CA ASP A 80 -8.30 19.29 0.58
C ASP A 80 -9.15 18.80 1.76
N LYS A 81 -9.14 17.48 2.01
CA LYS A 81 -9.97 16.89 3.08
C LYS A 81 -9.33 17.03 4.44
N PRO A 82 -10.04 17.59 5.46
CA PRO A 82 -9.50 17.76 6.82
C PRO A 82 -8.90 16.48 7.41
N LEU A 83 -9.51 15.32 7.13
CA LEU A 83 -9.05 14.00 7.63
C LEU A 83 -7.64 13.62 7.14
N PHE A 84 -7.23 14.08 5.96
CA PHE A 84 -6.00 13.66 5.29
C PHE A 84 -4.96 14.78 5.10
N ARG A 85 -5.39 16.04 5.24
CA ARG A 85 -4.56 17.22 4.97
C ARG A 85 -3.23 17.21 5.70
N ASP A 86 -3.25 16.99 7.01
CA ASP A 86 -2.03 16.94 7.81
C ASP A 86 -1.12 15.77 7.39
N GLY A 87 -1.70 14.60 7.08
CA GLY A 87 -0.98 13.48 6.52
C GLY A 87 -0.29 13.81 5.20
N MET A 88 -0.99 14.48 4.28
CA MET A 88 -0.44 14.91 2.99
C MET A 88 0.70 15.93 3.14
N GLN A 89 0.63 16.79 4.13
CA GLN A 89 1.64 17.83 4.38
C GLN A 89 2.86 17.30 5.14
N GLN A 90 2.65 16.53 6.23
CA GLN A 90 3.69 16.27 7.22
C GLN A 90 3.93 14.78 7.53
N ARG A 91 2.96 13.90 7.23
CA ARG A 91 2.99 12.50 7.69
C ARG A 91 2.80 11.53 6.55
N ARG A 92 3.70 11.60 5.58
CA ARG A 92 3.74 10.71 4.44
C ARG A 92 4.49 9.44 4.80
N CYS A 93 4.05 8.33 4.22
CA CYS A 93 4.67 7.03 4.42
C CYS A 93 4.63 6.18 3.15
N LEU A 94 5.38 5.11 3.15
CA LEU A 94 5.41 4.10 2.09
C LEU A 94 5.01 2.76 2.67
N ILE A 95 4.15 2.06 1.96
CA ILE A 95 3.73 0.71 2.30
C ILE A 95 4.44 -0.25 1.34
N PRO A 96 5.50 -0.95 1.81
CA PRO A 96 6.22 -1.91 1.00
C PRO A 96 5.38 -3.19 0.86
N ALA A 97 5.27 -3.71 -0.35
CA ALA A 97 4.53 -4.93 -0.65
C ALA A 97 5.08 -5.60 -1.91
N ARG A 98 4.81 -6.89 -2.08
CA ARG A 98 5.13 -7.61 -3.32
C ARG A 98 4.08 -7.37 -4.39
N HIS A 99 2.80 -7.39 -4.01
CA HIS A 99 1.65 -7.12 -4.87
C HIS A 99 0.45 -6.70 -4.01
N TYR A 100 -0.57 -6.14 -4.65
CA TYR A 100 -1.88 -5.95 -4.04
C TYR A 100 -2.91 -6.82 -4.75
N PHE A 101 -4.07 -6.99 -4.13
CA PHE A 101 -5.15 -7.81 -4.68
C PHE A 101 -6.35 -6.96 -5.06
N GLU A 102 -6.95 -7.30 -6.20
CA GLU A 102 -8.27 -6.84 -6.61
C GLU A 102 -9.06 -7.98 -7.24
N TRP A 103 -10.38 -7.85 -7.21
CA TRP A 103 -11.30 -8.87 -7.70
C TRP A 103 -11.98 -8.38 -8.97
N GLU A 104 -11.71 -9.05 -10.07
CA GLU A 104 -12.43 -8.89 -11.31
C GLU A 104 -13.80 -9.57 -11.22
N ARG A 105 -14.82 -8.93 -11.77
CA ARG A 105 -16.14 -9.52 -11.95
C ARG A 105 -16.27 -10.06 -13.36
N ALA A 106 -16.22 -11.38 -13.52
CA ALA A 106 -16.45 -12.09 -14.78
C ALA A 106 -17.80 -12.82 -14.70
N GLY A 107 -18.86 -12.15 -15.12
CA GLY A 107 -20.22 -12.66 -14.96
C GLY A 107 -20.59 -12.85 -13.48
N ASN A 108 -20.89 -14.08 -13.08
CA ASN A 108 -21.23 -14.44 -11.68
C ASN A 108 -20.01 -14.84 -10.84
N GLN A 109 -18.82 -14.83 -11.42
CA GLN A 109 -17.58 -15.19 -10.71
C GLN A 109 -16.80 -13.95 -10.28
N LYS A 110 -16.06 -14.09 -9.18
CA LYS A 110 -15.07 -13.12 -8.74
C LYS A 110 -13.69 -13.77 -8.88
N ILE A 111 -12.85 -13.20 -9.71
CA ILE A 111 -11.48 -13.69 -9.95
C ILE A 111 -10.54 -12.80 -9.14
N LYS A 112 -9.80 -13.39 -8.20
CA LYS A 112 -8.79 -12.70 -7.42
C LYS A 112 -7.53 -12.52 -8.28
N ASN A 113 -7.07 -11.29 -8.45
CA ASN A 113 -5.87 -10.95 -9.19
C ASN A 113 -4.80 -10.41 -8.26
N ALA A 114 -3.56 -10.90 -8.41
CA ALA A 114 -2.36 -10.30 -7.84
C ALA A 114 -1.80 -9.27 -8.83
N ILE A 115 -1.70 -8.01 -8.40
CA ILE A 115 -1.34 -6.88 -9.28
C ILE A 115 -0.05 -6.23 -8.76
N ARG A 116 0.91 -5.97 -9.65
CA ARG A 116 2.20 -5.34 -9.34
C ARG A 116 2.76 -4.60 -10.55
N PRO A 117 3.73 -3.67 -10.38
CA PRO A 117 4.48 -3.11 -11.49
C PRO A 117 5.19 -4.21 -12.30
N ALA A 118 5.27 -4.02 -13.61
CA ALA A 118 6.02 -4.92 -14.47
C ALA A 118 7.51 -4.91 -14.10
N GLY A 119 8.14 -6.10 -14.03
CA GLY A 119 9.58 -6.22 -13.80
C GLY A 119 10.09 -5.87 -12.38
N SER A 120 9.20 -5.60 -11.43
CA SER A 120 9.59 -5.29 -10.05
C SER A 120 9.20 -6.41 -9.09
N GLU A 121 10.12 -6.77 -8.17
CA GLU A 121 9.84 -7.74 -7.11
C GLU A 121 9.13 -7.11 -5.93
N ALA A 122 9.53 -5.89 -5.54
CA ALA A 122 8.87 -5.11 -4.50
C ALA A 122 8.26 -3.83 -5.08
N MET A 123 7.15 -3.38 -4.50
CA MET A 123 6.52 -2.10 -4.82
C MET A 123 6.35 -1.26 -3.55
N TYR A 124 6.29 0.05 -3.74
CA TYR A 124 6.06 1.02 -2.67
C TYR A 124 4.77 1.78 -2.93
N MET A 125 3.72 1.47 -2.18
CA MET A 125 2.48 2.24 -2.25
C MET A 125 2.61 3.51 -1.41
N ALA A 126 2.23 4.65 -1.97
CA ALA A 126 2.16 5.90 -1.24
C ALA A 126 1.02 5.87 -0.23
N GLY A 127 1.31 6.30 0.98
CA GLY A 127 0.34 6.42 2.05
C GLY A 127 0.58 7.65 2.89
N ILE A 128 -0.34 7.89 3.77
CA ILE A 128 -0.26 8.90 4.82
C ILE A 128 -0.65 8.27 6.16
N TYR A 129 -0.15 8.81 7.26
CA TYR A 129 -0.45 8.27 8.57
C TYR A 129 -0.86 9.37 9.56
N ARG A 130 -1.46 8.94 10.65
CA ARG A 130 -1.76 9.76 11.82
C ARG A 130 -1.44 8.98 13.09
N ILE A 131 -1.39 9.65 14.22
CA ILE A 131 -1.19 9.01 15.52
C ILE A 131 -2.39 9.38 16.38
N ILE A 132 -3.10 8.37 16.87
CA ILE A 132 -4.23 8.52 17.79
C ILE A 132 -3.84 7.84 19.11
N GLY A 133 -3.67 8.64 20.18
CA GLY A 133 -3.01 8.15 21.39
C GLY A 133 -1.60 7.67 21.04
N ASP A 134 -1.30 6.40 21.34
CA ASP A 134 0.00 5.78 21.04
C ASP A 134 -0.04 4.86 19.81
N VAL A 135 -1.16 4.81 19.08
CA VAL A 135 -1.33 3.91 17.94
C VAL A 135 -1.15 4.68 16.63
N PRO A 136 -0.09 4.41 15.85
CA PRO A 136 0.03 4.92 14.50
C PRO A 136 -0.91 4.17 13.56
N GLU A 137 -1.70 4.91 12.80
CA GLU A 137 -2.62 4.39 11.79
C GLU A 137 -2.25 4.96 10.42
N PHE A 138 -2.28 4.12 9.37
CA PHE A 138 -2.04 4.57 8.00
C PHE A 138 -3.23 4.33 7.09
N THR A 139 -3.28 5.09 5.99
CA THR A 139 -4.20 4.89 4.87
C THR A 139 -3.43 4.94 3.56
N ILE A 140 -3.85 4.12 2.58
CA ILE A 140 -3.21 4.03 1.27
C ILE A 140 -3.81 5.08 0.34
N LEU A 141 -2.97 5.83 -0.37
CA LEU A 141 -3.43 6.72 -1.44
C LEU A 141 -3.82 5.91 -2.67
N THR A 142 -4.94 6.27 -3.26
CA THR A 142 -5.44 5.64 -4.50
C THR A 142 -5.62 6.65 -5.61
N ARG A 143 -5.52 6.19 -6.85
CA ARG A 143 -5.71 6.97 -8.08
C ARG A 143 -6.57 6.21 -9.09
N GLU A 144 -6.87 6.84 -10.21
CA GLU A 144 -7.46 6.14 -11.36
C GLU A 144 -6.51 5.05 -11.87
N PRO A 145 -7.04 3.89 -12.30
CA PRO A 145 -6.24 2.77 -12.75
C PRO A 145 -5.61 3.04 -14.12
N GLY A 146 -4.45 2.43 -14.35
CA GLY A 146 -3.90 2.28 -15.69
C GLY A 146 -4.84 1.49 -16.60
N GLN A 147 -4.69 1.66 -17.92
CA GLN A 147 -5.60 1.06 -18.91
C GLN A 147 -5.68 -0.47 -18.80
N PHE A 148 -4.59 -1.15 -18.41
CA PHE A 148 -4.50 -2.62 -18.37
C PHE A 148 -5.32 -3.28 -17.26
N ILE A 149 -5.65 -2.54 -16.19
CA ILE A 149 -6.40 -3.08 -15.04
C ILE A 149 -7.76 -2.38 -14.83
N ARG A 150 -8.15 -1.47 -15.73
CA ARG A 150 -9.40 -0.72 -15.61
C ARG A 150 -10.64 -1.62 -15.62
N HIS A 151 -10.56 -2.78 -16.28
CA HIS A 151 -11.60 -3.79 -16.27
C HIS A 151 -11.71 -4.57 -14.95
N ILE A 152 -10.63 -4.60 -14.15
CA ILE A 152 -10.59 -5.27 -12.85
C ILE A 152 -11.20 -4.37 -11.78
N HIS A 153 -10.76 -3.11 -11.72
CA HIS A 153 -11.26 -2.15 -10.73
C HIS A 153 -11.07 -0.70 -11.20
N ASP A 154 -11.95 0.20 -10.72
CA ASP A 154 -11.97 1.64 -11.02
C ASP A 154 -10.92 2.46 -10.26
N ARG A 155 -10.20 1.86 -9.32
CA ARG A 155 -9.13 2.49 -8.54
C ARG A 155 -7.95 1.54 -8.37
N MET A 156 -6.75 2.13 -8.26
CA MET A 156 -5.53 1.42 -7.91
C MET A 156 -4.75 2.20 -6.82
N PRO A 157 -3.89 1.56 -6.01
CA PRO A 157 -3.00 2.29 -5.14
C PRO A 157 -2.04 3.17 -5.96
N VAL A 158 -1.63 4.30 -5.39
CA VAL A 158 -0.54 5.09 -5.95
C VAL A 158 0.76 4.35 -5.66
N ILE A 159 1.36 3.77 -6.69
CA ILE A 159 2.63 3.06 -6.59
C ILE A 159 3.74 4.00 -7.06
N LEU A 160 4.72 4.26 -6.23
CA LEU A 160 5.83 5.14 -6.56
C LEU A 160 7.02 4.34 -7.10
N PRO A 161 7.69 4.83 -8.13
CA PRO A 161 8.97 4.29 -8.55
C PRO A 161 10.01 4.54 -7.45
N ARG A 162 11.05 3.72 -7.41
CA ARG A 162 12.04 3.73 -6.31
C ARG A 162 12.71 5.10 -6.12
N GLU A 163 13.02 5.79 -7.20
CA GLU A 163 13.61 7.12 -7.22
C GLU A 163 12.73 8.19 -6.58
N ALA A 164 11.41 8.09 -6.67
CA ALA A 164 10.47 9.06 -6.09
C ALA A 164 10.17 8.81 -4.59
N THR A 165 10.61 7.69 -4.03
CA THR A 165 10.27 7.32 -2.65
C THR A 165 10.83 8.28 -1.60
N LYS A 166 12.05 8.79 -1.81
CA LYS A 166 12.68 9.75 -0.91
C LYS A 166 11.98 11.10 -0.93
N ASP A 167 11.61 11.57 -2.12
CA ASP A 167 10.90 12.85 -2.29
C ASP A 167 9.49 12.75 -1.72
N TRP A 168 8.83 11.59 -1.82
CA TRP A 168 7.54 11.37 -1.17
C TRP A 168 7.64 11.51 0.35
N LEU A 169 8.66 10.94 0.97
CA LEU A 169 8.85 11.03 2.42
C LEU A 169 9.32 12.42 2.88
N ASN A 170 9.85 13.25 1.98
CA ASN A 170 10.30 14.59 2.31
C ASN A 170 9.11 15.59 2.31
N PRO A 171 8.69 16.13 3.47
CA PRO A 171 7.58 17.07 3.54
C PRO A 171 7.83 18.41 2.83
N ALA A 172 9.11 18.75 2.53
CA ALA A 172 9.45 19.94 1.75
C ALA A 172 9.15 19.79 0.24
N CYS A 173 9.06 18.54 -0.27
CA CYS A 173 8.68 18.28 -1.65
C CYS A 173 7.17 18.41 -1.84
N ASN A 174 6.77 18.97 -2.99
CA ASN A 174 5.35 19.07 -3.34
C ASN A 174 4.75 17.67 -3.52
N ALA A 175 3.77 17.33 -2.70
CA ALA A 175 3.14 16.01 -2.73
C ALA A 175 2.53 15.66 -4.09
N LEU A 176 1.84 16.60 -4.73
CA LEU A 176 1.15 16.35 -6.01
C LEU A 176 2.13 16.15 -7.16
N GLU A 177 3.25 16.89 -7.16
CA GLU A 177 4.32 16.69 -8.14
C GLU A 177 4.94 15.29 -7.99
N VAL A 178 5.27 14.87 -6.77
CA VAL A 178 5.80 13.51 -6.53
C VAL A 178 4.81 12.44 -6.95
N LEU A 179 3.52 12.60 -6.65
CA LEU A 179 2.49 11.64 -7.04
C LEU A 179 2.26 11.58 -8.56
N SER A 180 2.66 12.60 -9.31
CA SER A 180 2.58 12.58 -10.78
C SER A 180 3.53 11.56 -11.43
N ALA A 181 4.62 11.21 -10.72
CA ALA A 181 5.57 10.18 -11.16
C ALA A 181 5.09 8.74 -10.89
N ALA A 182 3.87 8.56 -10.35
CA ALA A 182 3.36 7.24 -9.99
C ALA A 182 3.28 6.30 -11.20
N VAL A 183 3.67 5.05 -10.97
CA VAL A 183 3.63 3.98 -11.96
C VAL A 183 2.21 3.72 -12.43
N THR A 184 2.03 3.67 -13.76
CA THR A 184 0.74 3.36 -14.42
C THR A 184 0.73 2.00 -15.07
N GLU A 185 1.92 1.49 -15.42
CA GLU A 185 2.08 0.18 -16.04
C GLU A 185 2.22 -0.91 -14.98
N VAL A 186 1.17 -1.71 -14.86
CA VAL A 186 1.11 -2.84 -13.95
C VAL A 186 0.71 -4.10 -14.69
N THR A 187 1.15 -5.23 -14.18
CA THR A 187 0.73 -6.57 -14.62
C THR A 187 -0.18 -7.18 -13.58
N PHE A 188 -1.02 -8.11 -13.99
CA PHE A 188 -1.85 -8.89 -13.10
C PHE A 188 -1.74 -10.38 -13.39
N THR A 189 -1.92 -11.19 -12.35
CA THR A 189 -1.96 -12.65 -12.42
C THR A 189 -3.21 -13.12 -11.70
N PRO A 190 -4.16 -13.78 -12.40
CA PRO A 190 -5.30 -14.42 -11.77
C PRO A 190 -4.83 -15.53 -10.82
N LEU A 191 -5.34 -15.54 -9.59
CA LEU A 191 -5.02 -16.57 -8.59
C LEU A 191 -6.09 -17.66 -8.53
N ASP A 192 -7.34 -17.31 -8.86
CA ASP A 192 -8.47 -18.22 -8.93
C ASP A 192 -8.67 -18.65 -10.39
N GLY A 193 -8.00 -19.72 -10.87
CA GLY A 193 -8.20 -20.11 -12.26
C GLY A 193 -7.16 -21.03 -12.90
N ILE A 194 -6.23 -21.57 -12.15
CA ILE A 194 -5.54 -22.80 -12.58
C ILE A 194 -6.43 -23.99 -12.18
N ARG A 195 -7.66 -24.04 -12.68
CA ARG A 195 -8.31 -25.32 -12.87
C ARG A 195 -7.61 -25.93 -14.09
N GLN A 196 -6.83 -26.98 -13.83
CA GLN A 196 -6.38 -27.93 -14.85
C GLN A 196 -7.45 -28.03 -15.94
N LEU A 197 -7.11 -27.62 -17.17
CA LEU A 197 -7.74 -28.16 -18.34
C LEU A 197 -7.44 -29.65 -18.28
N SER A 198 -8.37 -30.41 -17.72
CA SER A 198 -8.41 -31.85 -17.89
C SER A 198 -8.59 -32.05 -19.39
N ILE A 199 -7.52 -32.42 -20.05
CA ILE A 199 -7.54 -32.90 -21.42
C ILE A 199 -8.37 -34.20 -21.36
N ILE A 200 -9.57 -34.15 -21.91
CA ILE A 200 -10.36 -35.33 -22.26
C ILE A 200 -9.80 -35.90 -23.58
#